data_96d274f6954745fe4933e7b1a64f1210
#
_entry.id   96d274f6954745fe4933e7b1a64f1210
#
_cell.length_a   1.000
_cell.length_b   1.000
_cell.length_c   1.000
_cell.angle_alpha   90.00
_cell.angle_beta   90.00
_cell.angle_gamma   90.00
#
_symmetry.space_group_name_H-M   'P 1'
#
loop_
_entity.id
_entity.type
_entity.pdbx_description
1 polymer ?
#
loop_
_entity_poly.entity_id
_entity_poly.type
_entity_poly.pdbx_seq_one_letter_code
_entity_poly.pdbx_strand_id
1 'polypeptide(L)'
;MTVYTSQNELNFLLEHLNPSVDLLEYGSGGSTVLLQDKVNSITSIEHDRAWYEEVKSKIKNTVNYYYVPPNNNDWEEQYDKNNRKNSKGDDGSFEDFAEYVTFPLKLNKKFDIIFVDGRARLACAFMSTFLLKDTGKLFFSTKLPVFNCN
;
A
#
# COMPACT_ATOMS: atom_id res chain seq x y z
N MET A 1 -10.63 0.08 12.90
CA MET A 1 -10.18 -0.66 11.69
C MET A 1 -8.93 -1.43 12.07
N THR A 2 -8.84 -2.69 11.70
CA THR A 2 -7.69 -3.53 12.07
C THR A 2 -6.51 -3.21 11.16
N VAL A 3 -5.30 -3.08 11.74
CA VAL A 3 -4.05 -3.04 10.98
C VAL A 3 -3.68 -4.48 10.66
N TYR A 4 -3.51 -4.79 9.38
CA TYR A 4 -3.20 -6.16 8.94
C TYR A 4 -1.70 -6.49 8.96
N THR A 5 -0.86 -5.48 8.99
CA THR A 5 0.60 -5.62 9.19
C THR A 5 0.88 -6.20 10.57
N SER A 6 1.93 -7.02 10.71
CA SER A 6 2.30 -7.54 12.04
C SER A 6 2.68 -6.42 13.00
N GLN A 7 2.47 -6.62 14.30
CA GLN A 7 2.79 -5.59 15.30
C GLN A 7 4.27 -5.20 15.28
N ASN A 8 5.17 -6.16 15.01
CA ASN A 8 6.61 -5.88 14.93
C ASN A 8 6.95 -5.01 13.72
N GLU A 9 6.40 -5.32 12.53
CA GLU A 9 6.59 -4.50 11.33
C GLU A 9 6.03 -3.10 11.52
N LEU A 10 4.85 -2.99 12.14
CA LEU A 10 4.23 -1.71 12.45
C LEU A 10 5.09 -0.89 13.43
N ASN A 11 5.56 -1.49 14.52
CA ASN A 11 6.42 -0.82 15.49
C ASN A 11 7.71 -0.32 14.83
N PHE A 12 8.32 -1.16 14.00
CA PHE A 12 9.52 -0.79 13.26
C PHE A 12 9.29 0.37 12.29
N LEU A 13 8.16 0.40 11.59
CA LEU A 13 7.77 1.54 10.77
C LEU A 13 7.59 2.80 11.62
N LEU A 14 6.87 2.70 12.74
CA LEU A 14 6.58 3.82 13.63
C LEU A 14 7.84 4.49 14.20
N GLU A 15 8.92 3.74 14.45
CA GLU A 15 10.21 4.28 14.91
C GLU A 15 10.86 5.24 13.91
N HIS A 16 10.47 5.17 12.63
CA HIS A 16 11.04 6.00 11.56
C HIS A 16 10.14 7.19 11.18
N LEU A 17 8.95 7.29 11.78
CA LEU A 17 8.00 8.36 11.48
C LEU A 17 8.18 9.55 12.41
N ASN A 18 7.99 10.72 11.85
CA ASN A 18 7.95 12.00 12.57
C ASN A 18 7.21 13.05 11.72
N PRO A 19 6.86 14.23 12.28
CA PRO A 19 6.10 15.26 11.58
C PRO A 19 6.78 15.91 10.36
N SER A 20 8.01 15.52 10.00
CA SER A 20 8.69 16.01 8.79
C SER A 20 8.65 15.00 7.63
N VAL A 21 8.15 13.78 7.87
CA VAL A 21 8.13 12.69 6.89
C VAL A 21 7.00 12.86 5.87
N ASP A 22 7.33 12.77 4.59
CA ASP A 22 6.39 12.54 3.51
C ASP A 22 6.31 11.05 3.22
N LEU A 23 5.17 10.45 3.47
CA LEU A 23 4.90 9.02 3.36
C LEU A 23 4.07 8.69 2.10
N LEU A 24 4.52 7.70 1.33
CA LEU A 24 3.69 7.00 0.34
C LEU A 24 3.31 5.62 0.88
N GLU A 25 2.04 5.25 0.74
CA GLU A 25 1.51 3.94 1.09
C GLU A 25 0.85 3.30 -0.13
N TYR A 26 1.29 2.10 -0.49
CA TYR A 26 0.61 1.22 -1.42
C TYR A 26 -0.24 0.20 -0.65
N GLY A 27 -1.55 0.28 -0.80
CA GLY A 27 -2.52 -0.50 -0.04
C GLY A 27 -2.91 0.19 1.26
N SER A 28 -4.12 0.71 1.28
CA SER A 28 -4.66 1.45 2.42
C SER A 28 -5.29 0.55 3.48
N GLY A 29 -5.47 1.10 4.67
CA GLY A 29 -6.17 0.37 5.72
C GLY A 29 -6.10 1.01 7.10
N GLY A 30 -6.03 0.15 8.11
CA GLY A 30 -5.82 0.57 9.49
C GLY A 30 -4.51 1.32 9.69
N SER A 31 -3.48 1.02 8.88
CA SER A 31 -2.23 1.75 8.83
C SER A 31 -2.46 3.22 8.42
N THR A 32 -3.19 3.48 7.35
CA THR A 32 -3.50 4.85 6.88
C THR A 32 -4.14 5.66 7.99
N VAL A 33 -5.14 5.09 8.67
CA VAL A 33 -5.85 5.74 9.79
C VAL A 33 -4.91 6.03 10.96
N LEU A 34 -4.00 5.11 11.27
CA LEU A 34 -3.05 5.26 12.37
C LEU A 34 -1.95 6.30 12.07
N LEU A 35 -1.46 6.31 10.82
CA LEU A 35 -0.27 7.07 10.43
C LEU A 35 -0.57 8.51 10.04
N GLN A 36 -1.81 8.85 9.68
CA GLN A 36 -2.18 10.18 9.17
C GLN A 36 -1.81 11.36 10.09
N ASP A 37 -1.71 11.12 11.40
CA ASP A 37 -1.37 12.15 12.40
C ASP A 37 0.10 12.11 12.85
N LYS A 38 0.91 11.24 12.25
CA LYS A 38 2.30 11.00 12.67
C LYS A 38 3.34 11.51 11.68
N VAL A 39 2.90 11.99 10.54
CA VAL A 39 3.74 12.39 9.41
C VAL A 39 3.37 13.79 8.90
N ASN A 40 4.24 14.40 8.10
CA ASN A 40 3.97 15.67 7.45
C ASN A 40 2.86 15.54 6.41
N SER A 41 2.98 14.55 5.56
CA SER A 41 1.95 14.20 4.55
C SER A 41 1.90 12.70 4.33
N ILE A 42 0.69 12.20 4.08
CA ILE A 42 0.48 10.83 3.62
C ILE A 42 -0.22 10.84 2.28
N THR A 43 0.33 10.07 1.34
CA THR A 43 -0.28 9.71 0.07
C THR A 43 -0.55 8.23 0.12
N SER A 44 -1.79 7.81 -0.02
CA SER A 44 -2.18 6.40 0.03
C SER A 44 -2.97 6.02 -1.22
N ILE A 45 -2.70 4.84 -1.77
CA ILE A 45 -3.27 4.35 -3.03
C ILE A 45 -3.95 3.02 -2.77
N GLU A 46 -5.20 2.90 -3.20
CA GLU A 46 -6.02 1.71 -3.00
C GLU A 46 -6.60 1.20 -4.32
N HIS A 47 -6.64 -0.10 -4.49
CA HIS A 47 -7.14 -0.76 -5.72
C HIS A 47 -8.54 -1.37 -5.55
N ASP A 48 -8.92 -1.77 -4.35
CA ASP A 48 -10.24 -2.32 -4.03
C ASP A 48 -11.24 -1.18 -3.77
N ARG A 49 -12.30 -1.12 -4.57
CA ARG A 49 -13.29 -0.04 -4.49
C ARG A 49 -14.04 -0.03 -3.17
N ALA A 50 -14.48 -1.17 -2.69
CA ALA A 50 -15.25 -1.26 -1.45
C ALA A 50 -14.38 -0.88 -0.25
N TRP A 51 -13.13 -1.34 -0.25
CA TRP A 51 -12.16 -1.01 0.78
C TRP A 51 -11.75 0.47 0.75
N TYR A 52 -11.57 1.04 -0.46
CA TYR A 52 -11.33 2.47 -0.63
C TYR A 52 -12.41 3.32 0.04
N GLU A 53 -13.70 3.04 -0.23
CA GLU A 53 -14.80 3.80 0.37
C GLU A 53 -14.87 3.61 1.90
N GLU A 54 -14.58 2.42 2.40
CA GLU A 54 -14.54 2.16 3.83
C GLU A 54 -13.43 2.96 4.53
N VAL A 55 -12.21 2.94 3.99
CA VAL A 55 -11.07 3.70 4.55
C VAL A 55 -11.32 5.19 4.45
N LYS A 56 -11.84 5.66 3.30
CA LYS A 56 -12.15 7.06 3.06
C LYS A 56 -13.08 7.66 4.13
N SER A 57 -14.00 6.87 4.64
CA SER A 57 -14.91 7.33 5.71
C SER A 57 -14.22 7.54 7.07
N LYS A 58 -12.98 7.07 7.24
CA LYS A 58 -12.24 7.03 8.52
C LYS A 58 -10.98 7.89 8.54
N ILE A 59 -10.58 8.41 7.39
CA ILE A 59 -9.39 9.27 7.26
C ILE A 59 -9.77 10.74 7.19
N LYS A 60 -8.80 11.60 7.49
CA LYS A 60 -8.94 13.05 7.43
C LYS A 60 -8.80 13.54 5.98
N ASN A 61 -9.39 14.70 5.69
CA ASN A 61 -9.25 15.36 4.38
C ASN A 61 -7.81 15.79 4.04
N THR A 62 -6.89 15.70 4.99
CA THR A 62 -5.47 15.97 4.80
C THR A 62 -4.71 14.82 4.16
N VAL A 63 -5.32 13.62 4.11
CA VAL A 63 -4.75 12.46 3.42
C VAL A 63 -4.96 12.59 1.92
N ASN A 64 -3.88 12.52 1.14
CA ASN A 64 -3.95 12.42 -0.32
C ASN A 64 -4.31 10.98 -0.68
N TYR A 65 -5.58 10.70 -0.88
CA TYR A 65 -6.10 9.36 -1.03
C TYR A 65 -6.66 9.11 -2.43
N TYR A 66 -6.15 8.07 -3.09
CA TYR A 66 -6.45 7.77 -4.48
C TYR A 66 -6.95 6.35 -4.67
N TYR A 67 -8.03 6.23 -5.45
CA TYR A 67 -8.51 4.94 -5.95
C TYR A 67 -7.89 4.67 -7.33
N VAL A 68 -7.15 3.59 -7.45
CA VAL A 68 -6.53 3.17 -8.71
C VAL A 68 -6.79 1.67 -8.89
N PRO A 69 -7.82 1.31 -9.67
CA PRO A 69 -8.19 -0.09 -9.86
C PRO A 69 -7.12 -0.88 -10.61
N PRO A 70 -7.17 -2.22 -10.55
CA PRO A 70 -6.34 -3.05 -11.40
C PRO A 70 -6.64 -2.81 -12.89
N ASN A 71 -5.65 -2.97 -13.76
CA ASN A 71 -5.81 -2.88 -15.22
C ASN A 71 -6.57 -4.08 -15.79
N ASN A 72 -6.48 -5.20 -15.11
CA ASN A 72 -7.14 -6.42 -15.49
C ASN A 72 -8.49 -6.54 -14.73
N ASN A 73 -9.60 -6.37 -15.42
CA ASN A 73 -10.93 -6.51 -14.82
C ASN A 73 -11.17 -7.90 -14.23
N ASP A 74 -10.53 -8.93 -14.81
CA ASP A 74 -10.65 -10.31 -14.32
C ASP A 74 -10.02 -10.50 -12.93
N TRP A 75 -9.16 -9.59 -12.49
CA TRP A 75 -8.56 -9.66 -11.15
C TRP A 75 -9.62 -9.62 -10.04
N GLU A 76 -10.54 -8.67 -10.10
CA GLU A 76 -11.59 -8.53 -9.08
C GLU A 76 -12.57 -9.71 -9.12
N GLU A 77 -12.89 -10.21 -10.31
CA GLU A 77 -13.78 -11.37 -10.49
C GLU A 77 -13.14 -12.66 -9.97
N GLN A 78 -11.82 -12.79 -10.10
CA GLN A 78 -11.07 -13.95 -9.62
C GLN A 78 -10.71 -13.86 -8.13
N TYR A 79 -10.89 -12.71 -7.50
CA TYR A 79 -10.54 -12.50 -6.10
C TYR A 79 -11.57 -13.12 -5.16
N ASP A 80 -11.17 -14.19 -4.47
CA ASP A 80 -11.98 -14.77 -3.40
C ASP A 80 -11.90 -13.92 -2.13
N LYS A 81 -12.95 -13.17 -1.84
CA LYS A 81 -13.05 -12.31 -0.65
C LYS A 81 -12.96 -13.08 0.67
N ASN A 82 -13.34 -14.34 0.69
CA ASN A 82 -13.28 -15.18 1.90
C ASN A 82 -11.86 -15.63 2.21
N ASN A 83 -11.10 -15.95 1.17
CA ASN A 83 -9.72 -16.40 1.30
C ASN A 83 -8.70 -15.28 1.07
N ARG A 84 -9.13 -14.09 0.65
CA ARG A 84 -8.28 -12.95 0.31
C ARG A 84 -7.20 -13.28 -0.72
N LYS A 85 -7.56 -14.09 -1.71
CA LYS A 85 -6.69 -14.52 -2.80
C LYS A 85 -7.47 -14.45 -4.09
N ASN A 86 -6.79 -14.22 -5.20
CA ASN A 86 -7.40 -14.53 -6.47
C ASN A 86 -7.36 -16.05 -6.70
N SER A 87 -8.03 -16.52 -7.75
CA SER A 87 -8.08 -17.96 -8.06
C SER A 87 -6.72 -18.58 -8.33
N LYS A 88 -5.71 -17.77 -8.66
CA LYS A 88 -4.32 -18.17 -8.90
C LYS A 88 -3.47 -18.12 -7.63
N GLY A 89 -4.00 -17.54 -6.55
CA GLY A 89 -3.32 -17.47 -5.25
C GLY A 89 -2.12 -16.53 -5.19
N ASP A 90 -1.92 -15.67 -6.17
CA ASP A 90 -0.80 -14.73 -6.24
C ASP A 90 -1.17 -13.33 -5.74
N ASP A 91 -0.15 -12.46 -5.65
CA ASP A 91 -0.24 -11.07 -5.20
C ASP A 91 -0.59 -10.10 -6.35
N GLY A 92 -0.68 -10.61 -7.56
CA GLY A 92 -0.83 -9.83 -8.78
C GLY A 92 0.51 -9.43 -9.40
N SER A 93 0.50 -9.33 -10.73
CA SER A 93 1.65 -8.95 -11.52
C SER A 93 1.68 -7.44 -11.80
N PHE A 94 2.77 -6.96 -12.38
CA PHE A 94 2.85 -5.60 -12.90
C PHE A 94 1.77 -5.36 -13.97
N GLU A 95 1.54 -6.32 -14.86
CA GLU A 95 0.54 -6.22 -15.92
C GLU A 95 -0.88 -6.05 -15.35
N ASP A 96 -1.18 -6.75 -14.27
CA ASP A 96 -2.49 -6.64 -13.60
C ASP A 96 -2.68 -5.26 -12.93
N PHE A 97 -1.59 -4.62 -12.48
CA PHE A 97 -1.60 -3.43 -11.64
C PHE A 97 -0.73 -2.28 -12.18
N ALA A 98 -0.47 -2.21 -13.48
CA ALA A 98 0.46 -1.23 -14.04
C ALA A 98 0.11 0.22 -13.68
N GLU A 99 -1.17 0.61 -13.77
CA GLU A 99 -1.64 1.95 -13.37
C GLU A 99 -1.46 2.20 -11.86
N TYR A 100 -1.79 1.23 -11.03
CA TYR A 100 -1.63 1.32 -9.58
C TYR A 100 -0.15 1.49 -9.18
N VAL A 101 0.72 0.67 -9.76
CA VAL A 101 2.18 0.70 -9.48
C VAL A 101 2.81 2.02 -9.93
N THR A 102 2.43 2.53 -11.10
CA THR A 102 3.04 3.72 -11.71
C THR A 102 2.36 5.03 -11.32
N PHE A 103 1.17 4.98 -10.71
CA PHE A 103 0.38 6.17 -10.37
C PHE A 103 1.18 7.25 -9.64
N PRO A 104 2.05 6.96 -8.66
CA PRO A 104 2.78 8.00 -7.94
C PRO A 104 3.72 8.83 -8.80
N LEU A 105 4.14 8.33 -9.97
CA LEU A 105 4.95 9.12 -10.91
C LEU A 105 4.21 10.38 -11.40
N LYS A 106 2.88 10.32 -11.51
CA LYS A 106 2.03 11.43 -11.94
C LYS A 106 2.02 12.58 -10.92
N LEU A 107 2.37 12.29 -9.66
CA LEU A 107 2.36 13.27 -8.57
C LEU A 107 3.60 14.16 -8.57
N ASN A 108 4.62 13.83 -9.38
CA ASN A 108 5.88 14.57 -9.48
C ASN A 108 6.49 14.90 -8.11
N LYS A 109 6.47 13.93 -7.20
CA LYS A 109 6.91 14.06 -5.81
C LYS A 109 7.79 12.88 -5.42
N LYS A 110 8.78 13.14 -4.56
CA LYS A 110 9.59 12.13 -3.88
C LYS A 110 9.17 12.01 -2.42
N PHE A 111 9.40 10.83 -1.83
CA PHE A 111 8.97 10.49 -0.49
C PHE A 111 10.14 10.12 0.42
N ASP A 112 10.02 10.43 1.70
CA ASP A 112 10.99 10.04 2.72
C ASP A 112 10.84 8.58 3.09
N ILE A 113 9.59 8.11 3.13
CA ILE A 113 9.25 6.72 3.42
C ILE A 113 8.21 6.23 2.42
N ILE A 114 8.40 5.00 1.94
CA ILE A 114 7.41 4.27 1.15
C ILE A 114 7.09 2.97 1.88
N PHE A 115 5.80 2.73 2.11
CA PHE A 115 5.28 1.52 2.73
C PHE A 115 4.44 0.72 1.73
N VAL A 116 4.83 -0.53 1.48
CA VAL A 116 4.17 -1.42 0.52
C VAL A 116 3.49 -2.56 1.26
N ASP A 117 2.16 -2.50 1.39
CA ASP A 117 1.31 -3.51 2.04
C ASP A 117 0.09 -3.90 1.18
N GLY A 118 0.04 -3.45 -0.08
CA GLY A 118 -1.05 -3.73 -1.02
C GLY A 118 -0.81 -4.93 -1.92
N ARG A 119 -1.10 -4.78 -3.21
CA ARG A 119 -0.93 -5.78 -4.27
C ARG A 119 0.27 -5.45 -5.16
N ALA A 120 0.65 -6.40 -6.01
CA ALA A 120 1.82 -6.30 -6.91
C ALA A 120 3.07 -5.79 -6.17
N ARG A 121 3.29 -6.31 -4.96
CA ARG A 121 4.25 -5.75 -4.00
C ARG A 121 5.66 -5.66 -4.54
N LEU A 122 6.13 -6.67 -5.29
CA LEU A 122 7.45 -6.62 -5.91
C LEU A 122 7.57 -5.48 -6.93
N ALA A 123 6.54 -5.28 -7.75
CA ALA A 123 6.52 -4.19 -8.72
C ALA A 123 6.46 -2.82 -8.01
N CYS A 124 5.65 -2.69 -6.95
CA CYS A 124 5.60 -1.48 -6.12
C CYS A 124 6.94 -1.20 -5.45
N ALA A 125 7.62 -2.23 -4.93
CA ALA A 125 8.94 -2.07 -4.31
C ALA A 125 9.99 -1.62 -5.35
N PHE A 126 9.99 -2.20 -6.55
CA PHE A 126 10.86 -1.75 -7.62
C PHE A 126 10.56 -0.29 -8.02
N MET A 127 9.30 0.05 -8.22
CA MET A 127 8.89 1.43 -8.54
C MET A 127 9.30 2.42 -7.44
N SER A 128 9.27 2.00 -6.19
CA SER A 128 9.66 2.82 -5.04
C SER A 128 11.10 3.33 -5.13
N THR A 129 12.00 2.60 -5.79
CA THR A 129 13.40 3.04 -5.98
C THR A 129 13.50 4.36 -6.76
N PHE A 130 12.53 4.65 -7.63
CA PHE A 130 12.44 5.90 -8.40
C PHE A 130 11.70 7.01 -7.67
N LEU A 131 10.98 6.68 -6.61
CA LEU A 131 10.10 7.60 -5.88
C LEU A 131 10.67 8.03 -4.53
N LEU A 132 11.72 7.37 -4.05
CA LEU A 132 12.38 7.74 -2.80
C LEU A 132 13.28 8.97 -2.98
N LYS A 133 13.35 9.80 -1.93
CA LYS A 133 14.42 10.77 -1.73
C LYS A 133 15.75 10.02 -1.49
N ASP A 134 16.89 10.72 -1.60
CA ASP A 134 18.23 10.10 -1.49
C ASP A 134 18.45 9.36 -0.16
N THR A 135 17.86 9.84 0.92
CA THR A 135 17.93 9.21 2.26
C THR A 135 16.65 8.42 2.61
N GLY A 136 15.77 8.24 1.63
CA GLY A 136 14.47 7.61 1.83
C GLY A 136 14.57 6.12 2.14
N LYS A 137 13.52 5.58 2.76
CA LYS A 137 13.44 4.18 3.19
C LYS A 137 12.21 3.50 2.64
N LEU A 138 12.39 2.26 2.19
CA LEU A 138 11.31 1.37 1.77
C LEU A 138 10.99 0.38 2.90
N PHE A 139 9.73 0.32 3.28
CA PHE A 139 9.17 -0.71 4.15
C PHE A 139 8.25 -1.61 3.33
N PHE A 140 8.46 -2.89 3.46
CA PHE A 140 7.78 -3.90 2.67
C PHE A 140 7.17 -4.93 3.60
N SER A 141 5.85 -5.09 3.56
CA SER A 141 5.17 -6.11 4.34
C SER A 141 5.43 -7.49 3.75
N THR A 142 5.98 -8.37 4.57
CA THR A 142 6.36 -9.74 4.19
C THR A 142 5.23 -10.76 4.40
N LYS A 143 4.00 -10.35 4.65
CA LYS A 143 2.86 -11.28 4.72
C LYS A 143 2.65 -12.03 3.41
N LEU A 144 3.63 -12.86 3.08
CA LEU A 144 3.43 -13.97 2.17
C LEU A 144 2.52 -14.98 2.88
N PRO A 145 1.60 -15.64 2.17
CA PRO A 145 0.95 -16.81 2.74
C PRO A 145 2.05 -17.77 3.19
N VAL A 146 2.03 -18.15 4.46
CA VAL A 146 2.95 -19.15 4.99
C VAL A 146 2.65 -20.45 4.24
N PHE A 147 3.49 -20.78 3.29
CA PHE A 147 3.49 -22.12 2.73
C PHE A 147 4.07 -23.03 3.81
N ASN A 148 3.19 -23.74 4.53
CA ASN A 148 3.61 -24.87 5.32
C ASN A 148 4.14 -25.92 4.35
N CYS A 149 5.45 -26.03 4.21
CA CYS A 149 6.09 -27.20 3.65
C CYS A 149 5.93 -28.31 4.70
N ASN A 150 4.92 -29.18 4.52
CA ASN A 150 4.86 -30.49 5.15
C ASN A 150 5.61 -31.48 4.27
#